data_67d7e1ab3372e4c8da1c809c8f8d5e84
#
_entry.id   67d7e1ab3372e4c8da1c809c8f8d5e84
#
_cell.length_a   1.000
_cell.length_b   1.000
_cell.length_c   1.000
_cell.angle_alpha   90.00
_cell.angle_beta   90.00
_cell.angle_gamma   90.00
#
_symmetry.space_group_name_H-M   'P 1'
#
loop_
_entity.id
_entity.type
_entity.pdbx_description
1 polymer ?
#
loop_
_entity_poly.entity_id
_entity_poly.type
_entity_poly.pdbx_seq_one_letter_code
_entity_poly.pdbx_strand_id
1 'polypeptide(L)'
;VPVFSMGDKMNPVDIAKASIEHAAKNGNNIVILDTAGRLHIDEDMMTELIAIKQAVDVHQTILVVDAMTGQDAVNVAKDFNEKVGVDGVILTKMDGDTRGGAALSIRSVTGKPILYIGMGEKLDDLQQFYPDRMTSRILGMGDVLTLIEKAEATVDEEKALEMQQKLRKASFTFDDFLEQMEQVKKMGGLADMLSMIPGLGNQLKGADLDDSMMDRTASIIYSMTKEERATPEIINPSRRKRIADGAGVPISEVNKLCKQFQNQKKMMKQMSGMFGGKGGKKGRFKLPF
;
A
#
# COMPACT_ATOMS: atom_id res chain seq x y z
N VAL A 1 -16.97 14.42 -0.48
CA VAL A 1 -17.04 15.21 -1.71
C VAL A 1 -18.52 15.42 -2.05
N PRO A 2 -18.99 16.66 -2.34
CA PRO A 2 -20.36 16.90 -2.79
C PRO A 2 -20.62 16.19 -4.12
N VAL A 3 -21.79 15.58 -4.27
CA VAL A 3 -22.21 14.91 -5.51
C VAL A 3 -23.38 15.69 -6.09
N PHE A 4 -23.32 15.97 -7.38
CA PHE A 4 -24.39 16.60 -8.15
C PHE A 4 -24.93 15.61 -9.18
N SER A 5 -26.23 15.42 -9.23
CA SER A 5 -26.90 14.54 -10.19
C SER A 5 -28.25 15.13 -10.59
N MET A 6 -28.64 14.93 -11.82
CA MET A 6 -29.95 15.36 -12.37
C MET A 6 -30.80 14.15 -12.84
N GLY A 7 -30.38 12.91 -12.49
CA GLY A 7 -31.06 11.68 -12.90
C GLY A 7 -30.76 11.24 -14.34
N ASP A 8 -31.33 10.14 -14.74
CA ASP A 8 -30.94 9.38 -15.96
C ASP A 8 -31.64 9.85 -17.24
N LYS A 9 -32.60 10.80 -17.13
CA LYS A 9 -33.43 11.23 -18.27
C LYS A 9 -32.99 12.56 -18.91
N MET A 10 -32.01 13.22 -18.29
CA MET A 10 -31.51 14.51 -18.75
C MET A 10 -30.36 14.30 -19.76
N ASN A 11 -30.25 15.25 -20.69
CA ASN A 11 -29.14 15.24 -21.62
C ASN A 11 -27.79 15.44 -20.88
N PRO A 12 -26.80 14.57 -21.08
CA PRO A 12 -25.51 14.67 -20.40
C PRO A 12 -24.79 16.02 -20.55
N VAL A 13 -24.94 16.66 -21.71
CA VAL A 13 -24.38 18.02 -21.95
C VAL A 13 -25.01 19.06 -21.01
N ASP A 14 -26.32 18.97 -20.78
CA ASP A 14 -27.03 19.89 -19.90
C ASP A 14 -26.64 19.62 -18.43
N ILE A 15 -26.46 18.36 -18.07
CA ILE A 15 -25.96 17.98 -16.72
C ILE A 15 -24.56 18.56 -16.50
N ALA A 16 -23.67 18.46 -17.49
CA ALA A 16 -22.31 19.00 -17.38
C ALA A 16 -22.32 20.52 -17.18
N LYS A 17 -23.11 21.27 -17.96
CA LYS A 17 -23.26 22.73 -17.81
C LYS A 17 -23.82 23.10 -16.43
N ALA A 18 -24.90 22.44 -16.02
CA ALA A 18 -25.55 22.71 -14.75
C ALA A 18 -24.63 22.38 -13.55
N SER A 19 -23.79 21.33 -13.68
CA SER A 19 -22.83 20.95 -12.63
C SER A 19 -21.78 22.03 -12.40
N ILE A 20 -21.26 22.65 -13.47
CA ILE A 20 -20.29 23.75 -13.39
C ILE A 20 -20.92 24.98 -12.74
N GLU A 21 -22.14 25.35 -13.15
CA GLU A 21 -22.87 26.47 -12.51
C GLU A 21 -23.15 26.21 -11.03
N HIS A 22 -23.53 24.96 -10.70
CA HIS A 22 -23.76 24.56 -9.31
C HIS A 22 -22.47 24.64 -8.50
N ALA A 23 -21.37 24.19 -9.02
CA ALA A 23 -20.07 24.26 -8.38
C ALA A 23 -19.65 25.70 -8.09
N ALA A 24 -19.80 26.60 -9.08
CA ALA A 24 -19.46 28.00 -8.93
C ALA A 24 -20.31 28.67 -7.84
N LYS A 25 -21.63 28.38 -7.77
CA LYS A 25 -22.54 28.92 -6.74
C LYS A 25 -22.20 28.45 -5.34
N ASN A 26 -21.60 27.23 -5.21
CA ASN A 26 -21.24 26.63 -3.92
C ASN A 26 -19.75 26.84 -3.55
N GLY A 27 -19.00 27.62 -4.33
CA GLY A 27 -17.61 27.93 -4.05
C GLY A 27 -16.65 26.73 -4.30
N ASN A 28 -17.07 25.74 -5.08
CA ASN A 28 -16.22 24.64 -5.48
C ASN A 28 -15.35 25.08 -6.67
N ASN A 29 -14.05 24.88 -6.55
CA ASN A 29 -13.06 25.27 -7.56
C ASN A 29 -12.61 24.09 -8.45
N ILE A 30 -13.04 22.86 -8.15
CA ILE A 30 -12.75 21.65 -8.95
C ILE A 30 -14.08 20.93 -9.20
N VAL A 31 -14.32 20.58 -10.46
CA VAL A 31 -15.45 19.77 -10.90
C VAL A 31 -14.93 18.54 -11.62
N ILE A 32 -15.37 17.38 -11.18
CA ILE A 32 -15.07 16.10 -11.83
C ILE A 32 -16.34 15.62 -12.48
N LEU A 33 -16.33 15.51 -13.81
CA LEU A 33 -17.41 14.93 -14.60
C LEU A 33 -17.16 13.42 -14.74
N ASP A 34 -17.90 12.62 -13.98
CA ASP A 34 -17.85 11.17 -14.09
C ASP A 34 -18.80 10.71 -15.19
N THR A 35 -18.29 10.01 -16.16
CA THR A 35 -19.05 9.58 -17.35
C THR A 35 -19.29 8.07 -17.32
N ALA A 36 -20.34 7.61 -17.98
CA ALA A 36 -20.69 6.19 -18.03
C ALA A 36 -19.53 5.37 -18.61
N GLY A 37 -19.06 4.38 -17.85
CA GLY A 37 -18.09 3.38 -18.31
C GLY A 37 -18.80 2.22 -19.01
N ARG A 38 -18.33 1.85 -20.21
CA ARG A 38 -18.77 0.64 -20.92
C ARG A 38 -17.58 -0.20 -21.32
N LEU A 39 -17.77 -1.52 -21.35
CA LEU A 39 -16.74 -2.49 -21.70
C LEU A 39 -16.35 -2.44 -23.19
N HIS A 40 -17.20 -1.88 -24.03
CA HIS A 40 -16.96 -1.77 -25.47
C HIS A 40 -17.11 -0.34 -25.94
N ILE A 41 -16.33 0.02 -26.94
CA ILE A 41 -16.38 1.32 -27.61
C ILE A 41 -17.73 1.43 -28.31
N ASP A 42 -18.56 2.35 -27.81
CA ASP A 42 -19.87 2.66 -28.33
C ASP A 42 -19.79 4.01 -29.04
N GLU A 43 -20.20 4.08 -30.30
CA GLU A 43 -20.15 5.31 -31.11
C GLU A 43 -21.05 6.42 -30.52
N ASP A 44 -22.20 6.04 -29.95
CA ASP A 44 -23.11 6.99 -29.30
C ASP A 44 -22.45 7.63 -28.08
N MET A 45 -21.77 6.82 -27.25
CA MET A 45 -21.01 7.31 -26.09
C MET A 45 -19.88 8.24 -26.51
N MET A 46 -19.14 7.90 -27.57
CA MET A 46 -18.06 8.76 -28.08
C MET A 46 -18.60 10.12 -28.54
N THR A 47 -19.74 10.10 -29.25
CA THR A 47 -20.42 11.32 -29.69
C THR A 47 -20.86 12.17 -28.50
N GLU A 48 -21.40 11.55 -27.45
CA GLU A 48 -21.80 12.24 -26.22
C GLU A 48 -20.61 12.90 -25.52
N LEU A 49 -19.49 12.17 -25.37
CA LEU A 49 -18.27 12.72 -24.75
C LEU A 49 -17.69 13.91 -25.52
N ILE A 50 -17.69 13.82 -26.86
CA ILE A 50 -17.27 14.92 -27.73
C ILE A 50 -18.19 16.12 -27.55
N ALA A 51 -19.52 15.90 -27.48
CA ALA A 51 -20.50 16.96 -27.26
C ALA A 51 -20.33 17.65 -25.89
N ILE A 52 -20.09 16.89 -24.84
CA ILE A 52 -19.78 17.43 -23.51
C ILE A 52 -18.51 18.27 -23.59
N LYS A 53 -17.43 17.76 -24.17
CA LYS A 53 -16.14 18.45 -24.27
C LYS A 53 -16.22 19.75 -25.08
N GLN A 54 -17.12 19.83 -26.06
CA GLN A 54 -17.36 21.05 -26.84
C GLN A 54 -18.24 22.06 -26.10
N ALA A 55 -19.08 21.58 -25.19
CA ALA A 55 -20.09 22.40 -24.50
C ALA A 55 -19.57 23.08 -23.23
N VAL A 56 -18.50 22.55 -22.62
CA VAL A 56 -17.90 23.05 -21.39
C VAL A 56 -16.38 23.14 -21.54
N ASP A 57 -15.76 24.04 -20.77
CA ASP A 57 -14.31 24.20 -20.77
C ASP A 57 -13.67 23.09 -19.93
N VAL A 58 -13.10 22.08 -20.59
CA VAL A 58 -12.49 20.92 -19.97
C VAL A 58 -10.98 21.11 -19.87
N HIS A 59 -10.44 21.24 -18.65
CA HIS A 59 -9.01 21.40 -18.43
C HIS A 59 -8.23 20.12 -18.67
N GLN A 60 -8.78 18.96 -18.28
CA GLN A 60 -8.15 17.66 -18.44
C GLN A 60 -9.19 16.58 -18.73
N THR A 61 -8.90 15.76 -19.74
CA THR A 61 -9.63 14.54 -20.06
C THR A 61 -8.76 13.35 -19.62
N ILE A 62 -9.21 12.62 -18.61
CA ILE A 62 -8.46 11.51 -18.04
C ILE A 62 -9.18 10.21 -18.38
N LEU A 63 -8.46 9.29 -19.01
CA LEU A 63 -8.95 7.96 -19.31
C LEU A 63 -8.56 6.99 -18.18
N VAL A 64 -9.56 6.29 -17.63
CA VAL A 64 -9.35 5.24 -16.63
C VAL A 64 -9.47 3.88 -17.31
N VAL A 65 -8.42 3.06 -17.21
CA VAL A 65 -8.30 1.78 -17.92
C VAL A 65 -7.90 0.68 -16.95
N ASP A 66 -8.52 -0.48 -17.10
CA ASP A 66 -8.18 -1.70 -16.37
C ASP A 66 -6.95 -2.37 -17.01
N ALA A 67 -5.82 -2.42 -16.31
CA ALA A 67 -4.58 -3.02 -16.80
C ALA A 67 -4.69 -4.54 -17.06
N MET A 68 -5.64 -5.21 -16.40
CA MET A 68 -5.85 -6.66 -16.55
C MET A 68 -6.52 -7.06 -17.86
N THR A 69 -7.15 -6.12 -18.57
CA THR A 69 -7.80 -6.40 -19.86
C THR A 69 -6.80 -6.53 -21.03
N GLY A 70 -5.51 -6.34 -20.78
CA GLY A 70 -4.45 -6.62 -21.74
C GLY A 70 -4.55 -5.79 -23.03
N GLN A 71 -4.62 -6.45 -24.20
CA GLN A 71 -4.65 -5.76 -25.48
C GLN A 71 -5.91 -4.91 -25.68
N ASP A 72 -7.03 -5.27 -25.08
CA ASP A 72 -8.27 -4.48 -25.16
C ASP A 72 -8.09 -3.11 -24.51
N ALA A 73 -7.37 -3.02 -23.41
CA ALA A 73 -6.99 -1.75 -22.77
C ALA A 73 -6.25 -0.82 -23.75
N VAL A 74 -5.35 -1.38 -24.55
CA VAL A 74 -4.56 -0.61 -25.52
C VAL A 74 -5.44 -0.10 -26.67
N ASN A 75 -6.33 -0.96 -27.18
CA ASN A 75 -7.26 -0.60 -28.25
C ASN A 75 -8.23 0.50 -27.78
N VAL A 76 -8.82 0.34 -26.61
CA VAL A 76 -9.68 1.34 -25.98
C VAL A 76 -8.95 2.67 -25.82
N ALA A 77 -7.72 2.65 -25.27
CA ALA A 77 -6.94 3.87 -25.09
C ALA A 77 -6.62 4.59 -26.40
N LYS A 78 -6.32 3.82 -27.46
CA LYS A 78 -6.08 4.37 -28.79
C LYS A 78 -7.32 5.08 -29.32
N ASP A 79 -8.46 4.42 -29.31
CA ASP A 79 -9.69 4.95 -29.89
C ASP A 79 -10.20 6.18 -29.13
N PHE A 80 -10.13 6.17 -27.79
CA PHE A 80 -10.45 7.34 -26.97
C PHE A 80 -9.51 8.51 -27.25
N ASN A 81 -8.22 8.25 -27.41
CA ASN A 81 -7.27 9.31 -27.71
C ASN A 81 -7.47 9.90 -29.11
N GLU A 82 -7.82 9.09 -30.11
CA GLU A 82 -8.06 9.53 -31.48
C GLU A 82 -9.39 10.29 -31.63
N LYS A 83 -10.48 9.81 -31.00
CA LYS A 83 -11.83 10.37 -31.15
C LYS A 83 -12.14 11.52 -30.19
N VAL A 84 -11.80 11.37 -28.93
CA VAL A 84 -12.15 12.34 -27.87
C VAL A 84 -10.96 13.24 -27.51
N GLY A 85 -9.75 12.72 -27.62
CA GLY A 85 -8.53 13.36 -27.14
C GLY A 85 -8.37 13.23 -25.62
N VAL A 86 -7.33 12.51 -25.23
CA VAL A 86 -7.00 12.23 -23.82
C VAL A 86 -5.76 13.02 -23.42
N ASP A 87 -5.75 13.56 -22.21
CA ASP A 87 -4.59 14.31 -21.67
C ASP A 87 -3.73 13.46 -20.76
N GLY A 88 -4.32 12.43 -20.12
CA GLY A 88 -3.62 11.49 -19.24
C GLY A 88 -4.40 10.22 -19.02
N VAL A 89 -3.73 9.20 -18.51
CA VAL A 89 -4.29 7.87 -18.25
C VAL A 89 -4.11 7.48 -16.79
N ILE A 90 -5.12 6.87 -16.20
CA ILE A 90 -5.06 6.17 -14.92
C ILE A 90 -5.20 4.68 -15.19
N LEU A 91 -4.27 3.88 -14.68
CA LEU A 91 -4.33 2.43 -14.79
C LEU A 91 -4.80 1.82 -13.48
N THR A 92 -5.89 1.05 -13.51
CA THR A 92 -6.39 0.31 -12.36
C THR A 92 -5.90 -1.14 -12.38
N LYS A 93 -5.99 -1.82 -11.25
CA LYS A 93 -5.63 -3.24 -11.05
C LYS A 93 -4.18 -3.57 -11.42
N MET A 94 -3.28 -2.63 -11.17
CA MET A 94 -1.85 -2.83 -11.42
C MET A 94 -1.19 -3.81 -10.44
N ASP A 95 -1.85 -4.14 -9.34
CA ASP A 95 -1.50 -5.24 -8.42
C ASP A 95 -1.53 -6.62 -9.12
N GLY A 96 -2.42 -6.80 -10.10
CA GLY A 96 -2.49 -8.00 -10.93
C GLY A 96 -1.52 -8.00 -12.13
N ASP A 97 -1.09 -6.84 -12.62
CA ASP A 97 -0.12 -6.70 -13.73
C ASP A 97 1.32 -6.64 -13.22
N THR A 98 1.88 -7.79 -12.90
CA THR A 98 3.24 -7.90 -12.33
C THR A 98 4.34 -7.42 -13.27
N ARG A 99 4.08 -7.31 -14.58
CA ARG A 99 5.07 -6.95 -15.61
C ARG A 99 4.87 -5.54 -16.17
N GLY A 100 3.77 -4.85 -15.83
CA GLY A 100 3.49 -3.50 -16.33
C GLY A 100 3.34 -3.39 -17.85
N GLY A 101 2.97 -4.47 -18.51
CA GLY A 101 2.87 -4.52 -19.98
C GLY A 101 1.81 -3.56 -20.54
N ALA A 102 0.68 -3.43 -19.85
CA ALA A 102 -0.37 -2.49 -20.20
C ALA A 102 0.14 -1.04 -20.20
N ALA A 103 0.91 -0.64 -19.17
CA ALA A 103 1.45 0.71 -19.04
C ALA A 103 2.35 1.08 -20.22
N LEU A 104 3.30 0.19 -20.58
CA LEU A 104 4.20 0.43 -21.72
C LEU A 104 3.44 0.53 -23.05
N SER A 105 2.51 -0.39 -23.30
CA SER A 105 1.75 -0.45 -24.53
C SER A 105 0.83 0.77 -24.71
N ILE A 106 0.09 1.16 -23.67
CA ILE A 106 -0.78 2.34 -23.69
C ILE A 106 0.04 3.61 -23.90
N ARG A 107 1.16 3.77 -23.18
CA ARG A 107 2.04 4.91 -23.36
C ARG A 107 2.60 4.99 -24.77
N SER A 108 3.01 3.86 -25.35
CA SER A 108 3.56 3.78 -26.71
C SER A 108 2.53 4.16 -27.76
N VAL A 109 1.28 3.68 -27.64
CA VAL A 109 0.23 3.88 -28.62
C VAL A 109 -0.41 5.26 -28.52
N THR A 110 -0.67 5.75 -27.32
CA THR A 110 -1.33 7.04 -27.11
C THR A 110 -0.39 8.23 -27.08
N GLY A 111 0.88 8.02 -26.71
CA GLY A 111 1.82 9.10 -26.42
C GLY A 111 1.48 9.91 -25.16
N LYS A 112 0.42 9.54 -24.42
CA LYS A 112 -0.08 10.30 -23.27
C LYS A 112 0.54 9.82 -21.96
N PRO A 113 0.75 10.72 -20.97
CA PRO A 113 1.32 10.32 -19.69
C PRO A 113 0.36 9.43 -18.92
N ILE A 114 0.91 8.43 -18.21
CA ILE A 114 0.21 7.77 -17.13
C ILE A 114 0.39 8.66 -15.90
N LEU A 115 -0.71 9.04 -15.27
CA LEU A 115 -0.72 9.96 -14.13
C LEU A 115 -0.74 9.20 -12.81
N TYR A 116 -1.62 8.22 -12.70
CA TYR A 116 -1.82 7.44 -11.49
C TYR A 116 -2.00 5.95 -11.80
N ILE A 117 -1.72 5.13 -10.80
CA ILE A 117 -1.95 3.68 -10.82
C ILE A 117 -2.73 3.27 -9.57
N GLY A 118 -3.72 2.40 -9.75
CA GLY A 118 -4.44 1.74 -8.65
C GLY A 118 -3.79 0.40 -8.35
N MET A 119 -3.32 0.25 -7.12
CA MET A 119 -2.63 -0.95 -6.62
C MET A 119 -3.50 -1.79 -5.69
N GLY A 120 -4.81 -1.49 -5.60
CA GLY A 120 -5.78 -2.15 -4.74
C GLY A 120 -7.11 -1.40 -4.77
N GLU A 121 -7.98 -1.66 -3.78
CA GLU A 121 -9.36 -1.16 -3.74
C GLU A 121 -9.58 0.05 -2.82
N LYS A 122 -8.59 0.43 -2.02
CA LYS A 122 -8.69 1.54 -1.08
C LYS A 122 -8.21 2.84 -1.72
N LEU A 123 -8.65 3.98 -1.15
CA LEU A 123 -8.21 5.30 -1.61
C LEU A 123 -6.68 5.47 -1.50
N ASP A 124 -6.08 4.92 -0.46
CA ASP A 124 -4.63 4.97 -0.23
C ASP A 124 -3.84 4.08 -1.22
N ASP A 125 -4.53 3.19 -1.95
CA ASP A 125 -3.92 2.35 -2.99
C ASP A 125 -3.81 3.07 -4.34
N LEU A 126 -4.33 4.29 -4.47
CA LEU A 126 -4.12 5.15 -5.62
C LEU A 126 -2.77 5.87 -5.49
N GLN A 127 -1.83 5.54 -6.36
CA GLN A 127 -0.46 6.06 -6.31
C GLN A 127 -0.14 6.89 -7.55
N GLN A 128 0.69 7.90 -7.41
CA GLN A 128 1.25 8.61 -8.55
C GLN A 128 2.14 7.67 -9.37
N PHE A 129 2.09 7.78 -10.69
CA PHE A 129 2.93 6.97 -11.57
C PHE A 129 4.34 7.54 -11.67
N TYR A 130 5.33 6.71 -11.32
CA TYR A 130 6.75 7.03 -11.47
C TYR A 130 7.40 6.07 -12.48
N PRO A 131 7.81 6.56 -13.67
CA PRO A 131 8.37 5.71 -14.73
C PRO A 131 9.57 4.88 -14.28
N ASP A 132 10.46 5.46 -13.48
CA ASP A 132 11.69 4.79 -13.00
C ASP A 132 11.35 3.61 -12.08
N ARG A 133 10.36 3.75 -11.21
CA ARG A 133 9.89 2.67 -10.34
C ARG A 133 9.26 1.55 -11.14
N MET A 134 8.43 1.90 -12.13
CA MET A 134 7.81 0.93 -13.02
C MET A 134 8.86 0.17 -13.82
N THR A 135 9.87 0.86 -14.33
CA THR A 135 10.99 0.22 -15.03
C THR A 135 11.74 -0.75 -14.13
N SER A 136 12.02 -0.37 -12.89
CA SER A 136 12.66 -1.24 -11.90
C SER A 136 11.83 -2.50 -11.60
N ARG A 137 10.49 -2.36 -11.49
CA ARG A 137 9.56 -3.49 -11.32
C ARG A 137 9.57 -4.43 -12.55
N ILE A 138 9.51 -3.88 -13.76
CA ILE A 138 9.54 -4.65 -15.02
C ILE A 138 10.84 -5.46 -15.13
N LEU A 139 11.98 -4.86 -14.76
CA LEU A 139 13.29 -5.50 -14.78
C LEU A 139 13.52 -6.48 -13.62
N GLY A 140 12.55 -6.62 -12.71
CA GLY A 140 12.67 -7.51 -11.54
C GLY A 140 13.64 -7.00 -10.47
N MET A 141 14.00 -5.71 -10.51
CA MET A 141 14.90 -5.07 -9.55
C MET A 141 14.19 -4.69 -8.23
N GLY A 142 12.87 -4.90 -8.14
CA GLY A 142 12.04 -4.50 -7.00
C GLY A 142 11.76 -3.00 -6.96
N ASP A 143 10.95 -2.57 -6.01
CA ASP A 143 10.61 -1.16 -5.77
C ASP A 143 11.10 -0.70 -4.39
N VAL A 144 12.43 -0.64 -4.25
CA VAL A 144 13.09 -0.27 -2.98
C VAL A 144 12.75 1.18 -2.57
N LEU A 145 12.53 2.08 -3.53
CA LEU A 145 12.20 3.48 -3.23
C LEU A 145 10.82 3.62 -2.59
N THR A 146 9.82 2.93 -3.12
CA THR A 146 8.48 2.89 -2.50
C THR A 146 8.52 2.30 -1.09
N LEU A 147 9.38 1.28 -0.86
CA LEU A 147 9.57 0.72 0.47
C LEU A 147 10.16 1.74 1.44
N ILE A 148 11.18 2.49 1.01
CA ILE A 148 11.80 3.54 1.82
C ILE A 148 10.78 4.63 2.14
N GLU A 149 10.02 5.12 1.16
CA GLU A 149 9.01 6.17 1.40
C GLU A 149 7.87 5.70 2.31
N LYS A 150 7.38 4.48 2.14
CA LYS A 150 6.39 3.90 3.07
C LYS A 150 6.95 3.77 4.47
N ALA A 151 8.23 3.39 4.61
CA ALA A 151 8.91 3.34 5.89
C ALA A 151 9.03 4.74 6.51
N GLU A 152 9.47 5.74 5.75
CA GLU A 152 9.59 7.13 6.22
C GLU A 152 8.24 7.73 6.62
N ALA A 153 7.18 7.48 5.86
CA ALA A 153 5.83 7.99 6.16
C ALA A 153 5.21 7.36 7.42
N THR A 154 5.67 6.17 7.82
CA THR A 154 5.15 5.44 8.99
C THR A 154 6.00 5.59 10.25
N VAL A 155 7.24 6.07 10.10
CA VAL A 155 8.17 6.25 11.23
C VAL A 155 7.90 7.59 11.90
N ASP A 156 7.29 7.54 13.08
CA ASP A 156 7.23 8.64 14.03
C ASP A 156 8.62 8.79 14.68
N GLU A 157 9.32 9.88 14.40
CA GLU A 157 10.69 10.11 14.89
C GLU A 157 10.77 10.05 16.43
N GLU A 158 9.75 10.53 17.14
CA GLU A 158 9.70 10.45 18.60
C GLU A 158 9.62 9.00 19.07
N LYS A 159 8.76 8.20 18.45
CA LYS A 159 8.63 6.77 18.74
C LYS A 159 9.88 5.97 18.38
N ALA A 160 10.55 6.32 17.27
CA ALA A 160 11.82 5.70 16.90
C ALA A 160 12.92 5.99 17.93
N LEU A 161 12.98 7.21 18.47
CA LEU A 161 13.91 7.59 19.54
C LEU A 161 13.57 6.90 20.87
N GLU A 162 12.29 6.80 21.24
CA GLU A 162 11.85 6.05 22.42
C GLU A 162 12.19 4.56 22.30
N MET A 163 11.95 3.96 21.15
CA MET A 163 12.30 2.58 20.86
C MET A 163 13.81 2.36 20.99
N GLN A 164 14.62 3.26 20.43
CA GLN A 164 16.07 3.19 20.56
C GLN A 164 16.52 3.27 22.03
N GLN A 165 15.87 4.11 22.86
CA GLN A 165 16.17 4.19 24.29
C GLN A 165 15.74 2.92 25.05
N LYS A 166 14.57 2.34 24.72
CA LYS A 166 14.10 1.08 25.29
C LYS A 166 15.01 -0.09 24.91
N LEU A 167 15.52 -0.09 23.66
CA LEU A 167 16.51 -1.07 23.18
C LEU A 167 17.82 -0.96 23.99
N ARG A 168 18.32 0.26 24.22
CA ARG A 168 19.55 0.48 25.03
C ARG A 168 19.37 0.04 26.48
N LYS A 169 18.19 0.20 27.05
CA LYS A 169 17.87 -0.19 28.45
C LYS A 169 17.47 -1.66 28.59
N ALA A 170 17.43 -2.43 27.48
CA ALA A 170 16.92 -3.81 27.44
C ALA A 170 15.52 -3.98 28.07
N SER A 171 14.69 -2.94 28.01
CA SER A 171 13.34 -2.87 28.60
C SER A 171 12.23 -3.18 27.60
N PHE A 172 12.51 -4.02 26.60
CA PHE A 172 11.55 -4.42 25.58
C PHE A 172 10.45 -5.30 26.16
N THR A 173 9.19 -4.96 25.90
CA THR A 173 7.98 -5.57 26.43
C THR A 173 7.11 -6.20 25.33
N PHE A 174 6.08 -6.96 25.71
CA PHE A 174 5.11 -7.45 24.71
C PHE A 174 4.23 -6.34 24.13
N ASP A 175 4.04 -5.22 24.85
CA ASP A 175 3.35 -4.06 24.31
C ASP A 175 4.19 -3.40 23.20
N ASP A 176 5.51 -3.28 23.38
CA ASP A 176 6.42 -2.79 22.33
C ASP A 176 6.44 -3.73 21.10
N PHE A 177 6.32 -5.04 21.34
CA PHE A 177 6.22 -6.03 20.27
C PHE A 177 4.93 -5.89 19.45
N LEU A 178 3.79 -5.63 20.14
CA LEU A 178 2.51 -5.33 19.46
C LEU A 178 2.62 -4.06 18.59
N GLU A 179 3.20 -3.00 19.13
CA GLU A 179 3.37 -1.75 18.41
C GLU A 179 4.22 -1.94 17.13
N GLN A 180 5.29 -2.73 17.22
CA GLN A 180 6.07 -3.11 16.04
C GLN A 180 5.24 -3.88 15.00
N MET A 181 4.43 -4.84 15.45
CA MET A 181 3.56 -5.61 14.55
C MET A 181 2.52 -4.71 13.87
N GLU A 182 1.93 -3.77 14.59
CA GLU A 182 0.99 -2.80 14.02
C GLU A 182 1.66 -1.87 12.99
N GLN A 183 2.90 -1.44 13.25
CA GLN A 183 3.68 -0.67 12.28
C GLN A 183 3.91 -1.45 10.99
N VAL A 184 4.33 -2.72 11.09
CA VAL A 184 4.51 -3.61 9.94
C VAL A 184 3.19 -3.81 9.17
N LYS A 185 2.07 -3.98 9.90
CA LYS A 185 0.74 -4.11 9.27
C LYS A 185 0.31 -2.83 8.54
N LYS A 186 0.62 -1.65 9.09
CA LYS A 186 0.38 -0.34 8.42
C LYS A 186 1.24 -0.12 7.18
N MET A 187 2.42 -0.73 7.11
CA MET A 187 3.31 -0.67 5.95
C MET A 187 2.89 -1.59 4.79
N GLY A 188 1.76 -2.28 4.90
CA GLY A 188 1.25 -3.19 3.86
C GLY A 188 1.39 -4.68 4.19
N GLY A 189 1.80 -5.02 5.42
CA GLY A 189 2.00 -6.41 5.83
C GLY A 189 3.37 -6.99 5.45
N LEU A 190 3.66 -8.17 6.00
CA LEU A 190 4.96 -8.82 5.83
C LEU A 190 5.16 -9.31 4.39
N ALA A 191 4.09 -9.79 3.76
CA ALA A 191 4.10 -10.30 2.39
C ALA A 191 4.44 -9.20 1.37
N ASP A 192 3.85 -8.02 1.52
CA ASP A 192 4.11 -6.88 0.65
C ASP A 192 5.54 -6.37 0.81
N MET A 193 6.03 -6.25 2.05
CA MET A 193 7.42 -5.85 2.30
C MET A 193 8.43 -6.81 1.66
N LEU A 194 8.20 -8.12 1.78
CA LEU A 194 9.09 -9.14 1.22
C LEU A 194 9.02 -9.21 -0.30
N SER A 195 7.85 -8.93 -0.90
CA SER A 195 7.70 -8.86 -2.36
C SER A 195 8.48 -7.71 -2.99
N MET A 196 8.76 -6.65 -2.24
CA MET A 196 9.52 -5.47 -2.68
C MET A 196 11.03 -5.68 -2.63
N ILE A 197 11.52 -6.74 -1.96
CA ILE A 197 12.95 -7.04 -1.87
C ILE A 197 13.39 -7.88 -3.09
N PRO A 198 14.38 -7.42 -3.89
CA PRO A 198 14.86 -8.16 -5.06
C PRO A 198 15.34 -9.57 -4.69
N GLY A 199 14.84 -10.56 -5.40
CA GLY A 199 15.26 -11.97 -5.25
C GLY A 199 14.58 -12.78 -4.13
N LEU A 200 13.91 -12.15 -3.15
CA LEU A 200 13.18 -12.84 -2.09
C LEU A 200 11.73 -13.16 -2.45
N GLY A 201 11.07 -12.32 -3.21
CA GLY A 201 9.66 -12.48 -3.57
C GLY A 201 9.32 -13.79 -4.30
N ASN A 202 10.26 -14.32 -5.10
CA ASN A 202 10.08 -15.60 -5.79
C ASN A 202 10.36 -16.84 -4.92
N GLN A 203 11.17 -16.73 -3.88
CA GLN A 203 11.48 -17.83 -2.97
C GLN A 203 10.41 -18.05 -1.91
N LEU A 204 9.57 -17.05 -1.67
CA LEU A 204 8.52 -17.06 -0.63
C LEU A 204 7.11 -17.30 -1.19
N LYS A 205 6.95 -17.49 -2.50
CA LYS A 205 5.68 -17.87 -3.17
C LYS A 205 5.14 -19.25 -2.77
N GLY A 206 5.32 -19.66 -1.56
CA GLY A 206 4.84 -20.94 -0.99
C GLY A 206 4.91 -20.97 0.52
N ALA A 207 5.42 -19.92 1.13
CA ALA A 207 5.31 -19.76 2.57
C ALA A 207 4.00 -18.99 2.82
N ASP A 208 3.05 -19.65 3.50
CA ASP A 208 1.87 -18.98 4.10
C ASP A 208 2.36 -17.96 5.15
N LEU A 209 2.92 -16.83 4.65
CA LEU A 209 3.19 -15.64 5.45
C LEU A 209 1.87 -14.86 5.53
N ASP A 210 0.88 -15.54 6.10
CA ASP A 210 -0.48 -15.05 6.22
C ASP A 210 -0.54 -14.03 7.36
N ASP A 211 -1.23 -12.93 7.13
CA ASP A 211 -1.60 -11.95 8.17
C ASP A 211 -2.30 -12.62 9.37
N SER A 212 -2.87 -13.82 9.18
CA SER A 212 -3.42 -14.66 10.24
C SER A 212 -2.39 -15.05 11.32
N MET A 213 -1.10 -15.20 10.96
CA MET A 213 -0.06 -15.45 11.97
C MET A 213 0.17 -14.23 12.87
N MET A 214 0.11 -13.02 12.31
CA MET A 214 0.20 -11.78 13.09
C MET A 214 -1.02 -11.63 13.99
N ASP A 215 -2.22 -11.87 13.46
CA ASP A 215 -3.45 -11.77 14.22
C ASP A 215 -3.52 -12.80 15.36
N ARG A 216 -3.05 -14.03 15.15
CA ARG A 216 -2.92 -15.05 16.23
C ARG A 216 -1.91 -14.61 17.28
N THR A 217 -0.77 -14.08 16.88
CA THR A 217 0.25 -13.57 17.80
C THR A 217 -0.29 -12.41 18.64
N ALA A 218 -1.00 -11.47 18.02
CA ALA A 218 -1.68 -10.37 18.69
C ALA A 218 -2.73 -10.89 19.68
N SER A 219 -3.54 -11.88 19.30
CA SER A 219 -4.56 -12.49 20.17
C SER A 219 -3.94 -13.12 21.43
N ILE A 220 -2.78 -13.79 21.30
CA ILE A 220 -2.04 -14.35 22.44
C ILE A 220 -1.63 -13.21 23.38
N ILE A 221 -1.07 -12.12 22.86
CA ILE A 221 -0.59 -11.00 23.68
C ILE A 221 -1.75 -10.26 24.34
N TYR A 222 -2.88 -10.06 23.64
CA TYR A 222 -4.10 -9.46 24.21
C TYR A 222 -4.70 -10.31 25.34
N SER A 223 -4.50 -11.64 25.31
CA SER A 223 -4.92 -12.54 26.39
C SER A 223 -4.02 -12.48 27.63
N MET A 224 -2.88 -11.79 27.55
CA MET A 224 -2.00 -11.53 28.68
C MET A 224 -2.51 -10.34 29.52
N THR A 225 -2.27 -10.37 30.82
CA THR A 225 -2.48 -9.21 31.70
C THR A 225 -1.44 -8.12 31.39
N LYS A 226 -1.71 -6.87 31.80
CA LYS A 226 -0.75 -5.77 31.68
C LYS A 226 0.60 -6.09 32.34
N GLU A 227 0.56 -6.75 33.49
CA GLU A 227 1.77 -7.16 34.22
C GLU A 227 2.57 -8.23 33.46
N GLU A 228 1.89 -9.21 32.84
CA GLU A 228 2.52 -10.25 32.03
C GLU A 228 3.14 -9.71 30.75
N ARG A 229 2.52 -8.70 30.16
CA ARG A 229 3.08 -8.00 28.98
C ARG A 229 4.32 -7.18 29.33
N ALA A 230 4.30 -6.50 30.49
CA ALA A 230 5.43 -5.72 30.97
C ALA A 230 6.59 -6.59 31.46
N THR A 231 6.28 -7.72 32.12
CA THR A 231 7.26 -8.60 32.76
C THR A 231 7.06 -10.06 32.34
N PRO A 232 7.50 -10.44 31.13
CA PRO A 232 7.28 -11.78 30.56
C PRO A 232 7.84 -12.94 31.39
N GLU A 233 8.78 -12.64 32.30
CA GLU A 233 9.41 -13.60 33.17
C GLU A 233 8.44 -14.24 34.20
N ILE A 234 7.32 -13.58 34.50
CA ILE A 234 6.30 -14.10 35.45
C ILE A 234 5.38 -15.14 34.79
N ILE A 235 5.46 -15.34 33.46
CA ILE A 235 4.59 -16.25 32.71
C ILE A 235 4.99 -17.70 32.96
N ASN A 236 4.41 -18.29 34.02
CA ASN A 236 4.58 -19.68 34.39
C ASN A 236 3.65 -20.63 33.61
N PRO A 237 3.77 -21.98 33.73
CA PRO A 237 2.94 -22.93 33.01
C PRO A 237 1.44 -22.76 33.16
N SER A 238 0.94 -22.38 34.35
CA SER A 238 -0.48 -22.14 34.62
C SER A 238 -0.97 -20.90 33.87
N ARG A 239 -0.19 -19.81 33.88
CA ARG A 239 -0.49 -18.59 33.14
C ARG A 239 -0.49 -18.84 31.62
N ARG A 240 0.46 -19.64 31.10
CA ARG A 240 0.48 -20.03 29.68
C ARG A 240 -0.77 -20.77 29.25
N LYS A 241 -1.28 -21.68 30.10
CA LYS A 241 -2.53 -22.38 29.80
C LYS A 241 -3.71 -21.41 29.74
N ARG A 242 -3.86 -20.52 30.73
CA ARG A 242 -4.91 -19.49 30.74
C ARG A 242 -4.82 -18.56 29.51
N ILE A 243 -3.61 -18.13 29.11
CA ILE A 243 -3.37 -17.30 27.92
C ILE A 243 -3.78 -18.05 26.66
N ALA A 244 -3.42 -19.34 26.54
CA ALA A 244 -3.78 -20.18 25.42
C ALA A 244 -5.30 -20.34 25.29
N ASP A 245 -5.98 -20.64 26.41
CA ASP A 245 -7.42 -20.78 26.48
C ASP A 245 -8.14 -19.47 26.09
N GLY A 246 -7.62 -18.31 26.57
CA GLY A 246 -8.16 -17.00 26.24
C GLY A 246 -7.94 -16.55 24.80
N ALA A 247 -6.86 -16.98 24.18
CA ALA A 247 -6.54 -16.68 22.76
C ALA A 247 -7.13 -17.68 21.77
N GLY A 248 -7.71 -18.80 22.26
CA GLY A 248 -8.23 -19.85 21.40
C GLY A 248 -7.15 -20.62 20.62
N VAL A 249 -5.93 -20.71 21.16
CA VAL A 249 -4.78 -21.36 20.51
C VAL A 249 -4.20 -22.50 21.37
N PRO A 250 -3.47 -23.45 20.75
CA PRO A 250 -2.75 -24.45 21.52
C PRO A 250 -1.66 -23.84 22.42
N ILE A 251 -1.43 -24.42 23.61
CA ILE A 251 -0.37 -23.98 24.54
C ILE A 251 1.02 -23.97 23.91
N SER A 252 1.23 -24.80 22.88
CA SER A 252 2.49 -24.85 22.10
C SER A 252 2.81 -23.54 21.39
N GLU A 253 1.79 -22.82 20.91
CA GLU A 253 1.96 -21.50 20.26
C GLU A 253 2.36 -20.43 21.28
N VAL A 254 1.75 -20.42 22.46
CA VAL A 254 2.15 -19.54 23.56
C VAL A 254 3.59 -19.81 23.98
N ASN A 255 4.00 -21.09 24.07
CA ASN A 255 5.38 -21.48 24.39
C ASN A 255 6.36 -20.99 23.31
N LYS A 256 5.98 -21.14 22.04
CA LYS A 256 6.78 -20.69 20.88
C LYS A 256 6.98 -19.18 20.92
N LEU A 257 5.91 -18.43 21.13
CA LEU A 257 5.96 -16.96 21.24
C LEU A 257 6.86 -16.50 22.40
N CYS A 258 6.67 -17.04 23.60
CA CYS A 258 7.49 -16.69 24.75
C CYS A 258 8.99 -17.00 24.50
N LYS A 259 9.30 -18.13 23.85
CA LYS A 259 10.68 -18.50 23.51
C LYS A 259 11.28 -17.56 22.44
N GLN A 260 10.51 -17.22 21.42
CA GLN A 260 10.94 -16.25 20.39
C GLN A 260 11.22 -14.89 21.01
N PHE A 261 10.33 -14.39 21.85
CA PHE A 261 10.49 -13.13 22.56
C PHE A 261 11.74 -13.11 23.43
N GLN A 262 12.00 -14.17 24.19
CA GLN A 262 13.22 -14.29 25.01
C GLN A 262 14.49 -14.30 24.16
N ASN A 263 14.48 -14.99 23.02
CA ASN A 263 15.61 -15.01 22.09
C ASN A 263 15.88 -13.62 21.50
N GLN A 264 14.81 -12.92 21.09
CA GLN A 264 14.90 -11.56 20.58
C GLN A 264 15.47 -10.60 21.65
N LYS A 265 14.98 -10.68 22.89
CA LYS A 265 15.49 -9.89 24.03
C LYS A 265 16.99 -10.17 24.29
N LYS A 266 17.43 -11.44 24.17
CA LYS A 266 18.85 -11.80 24.27
C LYS A 266 19.70 -11.20 23.16
N MET A 267 19.25 -11.32 21.91
CA MET A 267 19.95 -10.72 20.76
C MET A 267 20.08 -9.21 20.89
N MET A 268 19.00 -8.52 21.29
CA MET A 268 19.01 -7.08 21.54
C MET A 268 20.01 -6.69 22.62
N LYS A 269 20.08 -7.46 23.72
CA LYS A 269 21.05 -7.23 24.81
C LYS A 269 22.50 -7.44 24.35
N GLN A 270 22.74 -8.38 23.48
CA GLN A 270 24.08 -8.60 22.87
C GLN A 270 24.46 -7.46 21.93
N MET A 271 23.53 -6.99 21.08
CA MET A 271 23.76 -5.85 20.21
C MET A 271 24.00 -4.56 21.00
N SER A 272 23.22 -4.28 22.04
CA SER A 272 23.42 -3.09 22.89
C SER A 272 24.77 -3.11 23.60
N GLY A 273 25.28 -4.27 23.98
CA GLY A 273 26.64 -4.45 24.51
C GLY A 273 27.76 -4.18 23.50
N MET A 274 27.52 -4.48 22.22
CA MET A 274 28.47 -4.17 21.13
C MET A 274 28.52 -2.68 20.78
N PHE A 275 27.38 -1.97 20.86
CA PHE A 275 27.30 -0.52 20.59
C PHE A 275 27.57 0.37 21.82
N GLY A 276 27.55 -0.20 23.04
CA GLY A 276 27.76 0.53 24.30
C GLY A 276 29.18 0.50 24.85
N GLY A 277 30.12 -0.19 24.23
CA GLY A 277 31.52 -0.26 24.65
C GLY A 277 32.25 1.04 24.41
N LYS A 278 32.56 1.78 25.47
CA LYS A 278 33.54 2.86 25.48
C LYS A 278 34.89 2.32 25.03
N GLY A 279 35.38 2.80 23.90
CA GLY A 279 36.81 2.78 23.60
C GLY A 279 37.23 1.81 22.49
N GLY A 280 37.56 2.36 21.34
CA GLY A 280 38.67 1.88 20.55
C GLY A 280 38.37 1.14 19.25
N LYS A 281 38.79 1.81 18.22
CA LYS A 281 39.08 1.38 16.84
C LYS A 281 37.93 1.46 15.82
N LYS A 282 38.05 2.48 14.99
CA LYS A 282 37.39 2.64 13.70
C LYS A 282 37.57 1.36 12.85
N GLY A 283 36.68 0.43 12.98
CA GLY A 283 36.49 -0.64 12.02
C GLY A 283 35.49 -0.16 10.97
N ARG A 284 35.97 0.17 9.78
CA ARG A 284 35.16 0.38 8.59
C ARG A 284 34.32 -0.88 8.36
N PHE A 285 33.05 -0.84 8.70
CA PHE A 285 32.08 -1.81 8.26
C PHE A 285 31.84 -1.60 6.77
N LYS A 286 32.48 -2.41 5.95
CA LYS A 286 32.11 -2.56 4.54
C LYS A 286 30.84 -3.41 4.51
N LEU A 287 29.73 -2.81 4.15
CA LEU A 287 28.53 -3.53 3.72
C LEU A 287 28.90 -4.31 2.43
N PRO A 288 28.59 -5.59 2.33
CA PRO A 288 28.74 -6.33 1.09
C PRO A 288 27.55 -6.00 0.18
N PHE A 289 27.76 -5.10 -0.74
CA PHE A 289 26.98 -4.98 -1.96
C PHE A 289 27.94 -5.16 -3.14
#